data_675f58a04ac59ebc4d1954bc33b9d8f4
#
_entry.id   675f58a04ac59ebc4d1954bc33b9d8f4
#
_cell.length_a   1.000
_cell.length_b   1.000
_cell.length_c   1.000
_cell.angle_alpha   90.00
_cell.angle_beta   90.00
_cell.angle_gamma   90.00
#
_symmetry.space_group_name_H-M   'P 1'
#
loop_
_entity.id
_entity.type
_entity.pdbx_description
1 polymer ?
#
loop_
_entity_poly.entity_id
_entity_poly.type
_entity_poly.pdbx_seq_one_letter_code
_entity_poly.pdbx_strand_id
1 'polypeptide(L)'
;MLIYNANVYTMSDRGLIPNGYVLVKDGKIAKVGDMSELTEIPEGSIDGENCNLYPGFIDCHSHMGMWENGIDFEGADGNEITDPVTPQLRAIDAVNPNDYCFLEAARAGVTSVLTGVGSANPIGGEFLAMKTYGSPRIDKRIIKSPAAIKFALGENPKKCYNDRDETPTTRLATAALIREQLYKAKRYMADVISYNASIGTEEEGTLPDYDVKCEALIPLLKKKVKAHFHCHRADDIFTAIRIAEEFDLKYVLIHATEGGLIADELKETGCCCVIGPIIADRCKPELRQQTIENAARLNKAGIPFAICTDHPETPIQYLPLSAGVCIKGGLDKYEALKAITVNPAKIAGIDDRVGSIEKGKDADLVLMDREFYDVLAKPVMVLSDGNIVR
;
A
#
# COMPACT_ATOMS: atom_id res chain seq x y z
N MET A 1 -5.56 8.74 -27.44
CA MET A 1 -4.24 8.10 -27.69
C MET A 1 -4.47 6.62 -27.89
N LEU A 2 -3.91 6.02 -28.93
CA LEU A 2 -3.94 4.57 -29.16
C LEU A 2 -2.51 4.03 -29.00
N ILE A 3 -2.34 2.97 -28.21
CA ILE A 3 -1.11 2.17 -28.12
C ILE A 3 -1.43 0.84 -28.79
N TYR A 4 -0.66 0.41 -29.77
CA TYR A 4 -0.90 -0.79 -30.57
C TYR A 4 0.37 -1.62 -30.74
N ASN A 5 0.29 -2.86 -31.28
CA ASN A 5 1.43 -3.78 -31.40
C ASN A 5 2.15 -4.05 -30.07
N ALA A 6 1.42 -4.22 -28.98
CA ALA A 6 2.02 -4.51 -27.67
C ALA A 6 1.57 -5.87 -27.11
N ASN A 7 2.39 -6.51 -26.29
CA ASN A 7 1.97 -7.63 -25.48
C ASN A 7 1.27 -7.09 -24.23
N VAL A 8 -0.06 -7.09 -24.21
CA VAL A 8 -0.85 -6.44 -23.16
C VAL A 8 -1.11 -7.39 -22.00
N TYR A 9 -0.42 -7.20 -20.88
CA TYR A 9 -0.67 -7.90 -19.62
C TYR A 9 -1.82 -7.22 -18.88
N THR A 10 -3.04 -7.72 -19.08
CA THR A 10 -4.23 -7.02 -18.57
C THR A 10 -4.38 -7.05 -17.06
N MET A 11 -3.83 -8.05 -16.38
CA MET A 11 -4.05 -8.34 -14.95
C MET A 11 -5.53 -8.49 -14.58
N SER A 12 -6.37 -8.83 -15.58
CA SER A 12 -7.78 -9.18 -15.48
C SER A 12 -8.01 -10.62 -15.92
N ASP A 13 -9.27 -11.06 -15.97
CA ASP A 13 -9.64 -12.40 -16.45
C ASP A 13 -9.25 -12.64 -17.93
N ARG A 14 -8.96 -11.58 -18.69
CA ARG A 14 -8.47 -11.69 -20.08
C ARG A 14 -7.01 -12.15 -20.17
N GLY A 15 -6.26 -12.08 -19.10
CA GLY A 15 -4.85 -12.48 -19.05
C GLY A 15 -3.94 -11.65 -19.98
N LEU A 16 -2.99 -12.31 -20.65
CA LEU A 16 -2.13 -11.72 -21.66
C LEU A 16 -2.84 -11.69 -23.02
N ILE A 17 -2.83 -10.55 -23.69
CA ILE A 17 -3.24 -10.38 -25.08
C ILE A 17 -1.97 -10.15 -25.92
N PRO A 18 -1.45 -11.16 -26.61
CA PRO A 18 -0.31 -10.99 -27.51
C PRO A 18 -0.72 -10.09 -28.67
N ASN A 19 0.19 -9.18 -29.10
CA ASN A 19 -0.10 -8.26 -30.20
C ASN A 19 -1.45 -7.55 -30.03
N GLY A 20 -1.63 -6.92 -28.86
CA GLY A 20 -2.85 -6.22 -28.50
C GLY A 20 -2.75 -4.70 -28.68
N TYR A 21 -3.85 -4.02 -28.36
CA TYR A 21 -3.93 -2.57 -28.30
C TYR A 21 -4.68 -2.06 -27.07
N VAL A 22 -4.40 -0.83 -26.69
CA VAL A 22 -5.13 -0.09 -25.65
C VAL A 22 -5.48 1.29 -26.19
N LEU A 23 -6.78 1.63 -26.18
CA LEU A 23 -7.28 2.96 -26.50
C LEU A 23 -7.48 3.75 -25.22
N VAL A 24 -6.81 4.88 -25.09
CA VAL A 24 -6.94 5.83 -23.98
C VAL A 24 -7.74 7.05 -24.44
N LYS A 25 -8.76 7.42 -23.65
CA LYS A 25 -9.57 8.62 -23.85
C LYS A 25 -9.87 9.26 -22.50
N ASP A 26 -9.68 10.58 -22.41
CA ASP A 26 -9.98 11.39 -21.21
C ASP A 26 -9.34 10.83 -19.92
N GLY A 27 -8.08 10.39 -20.01
CA GLY A 27 -7.34 9.81 -18.88
C GLY A 27 -7.75 8.39 -18.50
N LYS A 28 -8.69 7.76 -19.23
CA LYS A 28 -9.22 6.42 -18.94
C LYS A 28 -8.93 5.44 -20.06
N ILE A 29 -8.89 4.16 -19.71
CA ILE A 29 -8.89 3.06 -20.69
C ILE A 29 -10.28 2.97 -21.30
N ALA A 30 -10.38 3.30 -22.60
CA ALA A 30 -11.64 3.27 -23.33
C ALA A 30 -11.90 1.88 -23.95
N LYS A 31 -10.85 1.23 -24.46
CA LYS A 31 -10.93 -0.11 -25.06
C LYS A 31 -9.57 -0.82 -24.93
N VAL A 32 -9.61 -2.14 -24.80
CA VAL A 32 -8.45 -3.04 -24.87
C VAL A 32 -8.86 -4.24 -25.71
N GLY A 33 -8.00 -4.70 -26.64
CA GLY A 33 -8.31 -5.79 -27.53
C GLY A 33 -7.11 -6.33 -28.30
N ASP A 34 -7.37 -7.35 -29.10
CA ASP A 34 -6.42 -7.91 -30.05
C ASP A 34 -6.34 -7.02 -31.30
N MET A 35 -5.17 -6.94 -31.95
CA MET A 35 -4.98 -6.12 -33.16
C MET A 35 -5.95 -6.49 -34.30
N SER A 36 -6.43 -7.73 -34.37
CA SER A 36 -7.43 -8.15 -35.35
C SER A 36 -8.78 -7.45 -35.20
N GLU A 37 -9.07 -6.87 -34.02
CA GLU A 37 -10.27 -6.08 -33.76
C GLU A 37 -10.13 -4.60 -34.19
N LEU A 38 -8.94 -4.18 -34.58
CA LEU A 38 -8.65 -2.79 -34.91
C LEU A 38 -8.78 -2.57 -36.42
N THR A 39 -9.67 -1.70 -36.82
CA THR A 39 -9.95 -1.42 -38.23
C THR A 39 -9.13 -0.27 -38.79
N GLU A 40 -8.60 0.60 -37.91
CA GLU A 40 -7.87 1.79 -38.32
C GLU A 40 -6.86 2.16 -37.22
N ILE A 41 -5.69 2.63 -37.64
CA ILE A 41 -4.67 3.18 -36.73
C ILE A 41 -4.59 4.69 -37.01
N PRO A 42 -5.16 5.54 -36.11
CA PRO A 42 -5.14 6.97 -36.27
C PRO A 42 -3.71 7.54 -36.27
N GLU A 43 -3.51 8.65 -36.98
CA GLU A 43 -2.26 9.39 -36.92
C GLU A 43 -1.93 9.83 -35.47
N GLY A 44 -0.66 9.76 -35.07
CA GLY A 44 -0.24 10.04 -33.69
C GLY A 44 -0.47 8.89 -32.70
N SER A 45 -0.83 7.70 -33.19
CA SER A 45 -0.84 6.47 -32.39
C SER A 45 0.59 6.01 -32.06
N ILE A 46 0.75 5.32 -30.93
CA ILE A 46 2.02 4.84 -30.43
C ILE A 46 2.17 3.35 -30.81
N ASP A 47 3.19 3.04 -31.63
CA ASP A 47 3.57 1.65 -31.91
C ASP A 47 4.34 1.09 -30.69
N GLY A 48 3.82 0.02 -30.11
CA GLY A 48 4.44 -0.67 -28.98
C GLY A 48 5.60 -1.59 -29.38
N GLU A 49 5.86 -1.79 -30.68
CA GLU A 49 7.01 -2.56 -31.22
C GLU A 49 7.16 -3.96 -30.56
N ASN A 50 6.05 -4.62 -30.26
CA ASN A 50 5.98 -5.89 -29.49
C ASN A 50 6.54 -5.81 -28.05
N CYS A 51 6.75 -4.64 -27.51
CA CYS A 51 7.09 -4.43 -26.10
C CYS A 51 5.96 -4.91 -25.18
N ASN A 52 6.30 -5.12 -23.91
CA ASN A 52 5.36 -5.54 -22.91
C ASN A 52 4.63 -4.32 -22.31
N LEU A 53 3.32 -4.31 -22.35
CA LEU A 53 2.46 -3.27 -21.78
C LEU A 53 1.82 -3.78 -20.50
N TYR A 54 2.20 -3.19 -19.38
CA TYR A 54 1.71 -3.51 -18.04
C TYR A 54 0.78 -2.41 -17.51
N PRO A 55 -0.14 -2.72 -16.55
CA PRO A 55 -0.72 -1.68 -15.72
C PRO A 55 0.38 -0.97 -14.95
N GLY A 56 0.16 0.28 -14.57
CA GLY A 56 1.05 0.98 -13.67
C GLY A 56 1.31 0.18 -12.39
N PHE A 57 2.57 0.10 -11.97
CA PHE A 57 2.96 -0.60 -10.75
C PHE A 57 2.48 0.17 -9.53
N ILE A 58 2.18 -0.55 -8.44
CA ILE A 58 1.60 -0.01 -7.21
C ILE A 58 2.42 -0.51 -6.02
N ASP A 59 2.95 0.42 -5.24
CA ASP A 59 3.49 0.12 -3.92
C ASP A 59 2.46 0.43 -2.85
N CYS A 60 1.96 -0.58 -2.14
CA CYS A 60 0.90 -0.39 -1.15
C CYS A 60 1.41 -0.23 0.29
N HIS A 61 2.70 -0.01 0.47
CA HIS A 61 3.27 0.40 1.75
C HIS A 61 4.62 1.10 1.56
N SER A 62 4.62 2.40 1.74
CA SER A 62 5.79 3.26 1.66
C SER A 62 5.65 4.48 2.58
N HIS A 63 6.69 5.28 2.63
CA HIS A 63 6.72 6.54 3.37
C HIS A 63 7.16 7.70 2.47
N MET A 64 6.83 7.61 1.19
CA MET A 64 7.19 8.62 0.18
C MET A 64 6.72 10.01 0.58
N GLY A 65 7.62 10.98 0.45
CA GLY A 65 7.36 12.38 0.76
C GLY A 65 7.25 12.71 2.26
N MET A 66 7.54 11.74 3.15
CA MET A 66 7.58 11.92 4.60
C MET A 66 9.00 11.83 5.18
N TRP A 67 9.98 11.46 4.38
CA TRP A 67 11.43 11.61 4.59
C TRP A 67 12.00 12.14 3.29
N GLU A 68 12.11 13.45 3.20
CA GLU A 68 12.55 14.11 1.97
C GLU A 68 14.03 13.82 1.65
N ASN A 69 14.34 13.66 0.37
CA ASN A 69 15.69 13.37 -0.10
C ASN A 69 16.66 14.52 0.20
N GLY A 70 17.74 14.20 0.94
CA GLY A 70 18.82 15.14 1.24
C GLY A 70 18.48 16.21 2.27
N ILE A 71 17.32 16.12 2.93
CA ILE A 71 16.87 17.01 3.99
C ILE A 71 16.83 16.20 5.28
N ASP A 72 17.61 16.59 6.29
CA ASP A 72 17.74 15.90 7.58
C ASP A 72 16.43 16.05 8.41
N PHE A 73 16.51 16.45 9.67
CA PHE A 73 15.35 16.51 10.57
C PHE A 73 14.18 17.34 10.03
N GLU A 74 14.46 18.44 9.34
CA GLU A 74 13.41 19.30 8.80
C GLU A 74 12.51 18.58 7.77
N GLY A 75 13.05 17.66 6.97
CA GLY A 75 12.29 16.84 6.02
C GLY A 75 11.86 15.48 6.56
N ALA A 76 11.94 15.23 7.87
CA ALA A 76 11.67 13.94 8.50
C ALA A 76 10.34 13.95 9.28
N ASP A 77 9.21 13.93 8.58
CA ASP A 77 7.85 14.00 9.13
C ASP A 77 7.17 12.63 9.30
N GLY A 78 7.91 11.54 9.10
CA GLY A 78 7.33 10.20 9.11
C GLY A 78 6.93 9.65 10.48
N ASN A 79 7.49 10.18 11.58
CA ASN A 79 7.19 9.70 12.93
C ASN A 79 7.04 10.84 13.95
N GLU A 80 5.85 10.99 14.50
CA GLU A 80 5.62 11.75 15.71
C GLU A 80 5.97 10.86 16.92
N ILE A 81 7.01 11.21 17.67
CA ILE A 81 7.59 10.34 18.68
C ILE A 81 7.44 10.86 20.12
N THR A 82 6.60 11.87 20.32
CA THR A 82 6.30 12.46 21.64
C THR A 82 5.01 11.93 22.27
N ASP A 83 4.24 11.16 21.50
CA ASP A 83 3.00 10.49 21.94
C ASP A 83 2.90 9.13 21.25
N PRO A 84 2.81 8.00 21.97
CA PRO A 84 2.78 6.66 21.38
C PRO A 84 1.46 6.33 20.66
N VAL A 85 0.43 7.15 20.80
CA VAL A 85 -0.90 6.89 20.25
C VAL A 85 -1.43 8.12 19.52
N THR A 86 -1.27 8.15 18.21
CA THR A 86 -1.53 9.32 17.36
C THR A 86 -2.42 9.00 16.14
N PRO A 87 -3.58 8.33 16.30
CA PRO A 87 -4.44 7.95 15.18
C PRO A 87 -4.99 9.13 14.39
N GLN A 88 -5.02 10.33 14.97
CA GLN A 88 -5.53 11.57 14.37
C GLN A 88 -4.56 12.21 13.35
N LEU A 89 -3.31 11.77 13.29
CA LEU A 89 -2.35 12.30 12.32
C LEU A 89 -2.69 11.79 10.91
N ARG A 90 -2.65 12.70 9.95
CA ARG A 90 -3.04 12.42 8.58
C ARG A 90 -1.86 12.63 7.64
N ALA A 91 -1.53 11.61 6.85
CA ALA A 91 -0.43 11.68 5.90
C ALA A 91 -0.55 12.84 4.90
N ILE A 92 -1.77 13.26 4.55
CA ILE A 92 -2.00 14.38 3.63
C ILE A 92 -1.39 15.70 4.10
N ASP A 93 -1.22 15.86 5.41
CA ASP A 93 -0.75 17.12 6.00
C ASP A 93 0.80 17.20 6.02
N ALA A 94 1.50 16.06 5.80
CA ALA A 94 2.96 15.98 5.86
C ALA A 94 3.62 15.56 4.52
N VAL A 95 2.93 14.78 3.68
CA VAL A 95 3.53 14.32 2.40
C VAL A 95 3.85 15.51 1.50
N ASN A 96 5.14 15.67 1.15
CA ASN A 96 5.58 16.59 0.10
C ASN A 96 5.48 15.91 -1.28
N PRO A 97 4.46 16.22 -2.11
CA PRO A 97 4.29 15.58 -3.42
C PRO A 97 5.32 16.03 -4.46
N ASN A 98 6.16 17.00 -4.13
CA ASN A 98 7.22 17.52 -5.00
C ASN A 98 8.60 16.95 -4.65
N ASP A 99 8.70 16.08 -3.63
CA ASP A 99 9.94 15.36 -3.36
C ASP A 99 10.36 14.55 -4.61
N TYR A 100 11.66 14.50 -4.86
CA TYR A 100 12.25 13.90 -6.06
C TYR A 100 11.89 12.42 -6.24
N CYS A 101 11.70 11.70 -5.14
CA CYS A 101 11.30 10.29 -5.15
C CYS A 101 9.99 10.04 -5.93
N PHE A 102 9.05 10.98 -5.97
CA PHE A 102 7.82 10.85 -6.76
C PHE A 102 8.09 10.81 -8.27
N LEU A 103 9.02 11.65 -8.75
CA LEU A 103 9.40 11.65 -10.17
C LEU A 103 10.17 10.37 -10.54
N GLU A 104 11.05 9.88 -9.66
CA GLU A 104 11.76 8.60 -9.85
C GLU A 104 10.80 7.43 -9.89
N ALA A 105 9.83 7.36 -8.96
CA ALA A 105 8.78 6.36 -8.95
C ALA A 105 8.00 6.34 -10.27
N ALA A 106 7.48 7.50 -10.66
CA ALA A 106 6.69 7.64 -11.88
C ALA A 106 7.48 7.22 -13.13
N ARG A 107 8.74 7.65 -13.25
CA ARG A 107 9.61 7.27 -14.38
C ARG A 107 9.99 5.78 -14.41
N ALA A 108 9.95 5.11 -13.26
CA ALA A 108 10.17 3.67 -13.16
C ALA A 108 8.89 2.85 -13.39
N GLY A 109 7.75 3.52 -13.65
CA GLY A 109 6.45 2.88 -13.87
C GLY A 109 5.64 2.63 -12.60
N VAL A 110 6.10 3.08 -11.43
CA VAL A 110 5.30 3.04 -10.19
C VAL A 110 4.38 4.27 -10.21
N THR A 111 3.13 4.09 -10.63
CA THR A 111 2.19 5.20 -10.88
C THR A 111 1.28 5.50 -9.70
N SER A 112 1.15 4.58 -8.76
CA SER A 112 0.33 4.74 -7.55
C SER A 112 1.05 4.21 -6.33
N VAL A 113 0.79 4.83 -5.18
CA VAL A 113 1.45 4.49 -3.92
C VAL A 113 0.50 4.67 -2.75
N LEU A 114 0.62 3.80 -1.73
CA LEU A 114 0.15 4.10 -0.39
C LEU A 114 1.32 4.65 0.40
N THR A 115 1.15 5.84 0.92
CA THR A 115 2.16 6.50 1.76
C THR A 115 1.54 7.01 3.06
N GLY A 116 2.34 7.04 4.10
CA GLY A 116 1.89 7.46 5.42
C GLY A 116 2.97 7.32 6.48
N VAL A 117 2.54 7.41 7.74
CA VAL A 117 3.43 7.43 8.90
C VAL A 117 4.24 6.15 9.07
N GLY A 118 5.41 6.27 9.68
CA GLY A 118 6.29 5.16 10.02
C GLY A 118 5.75 4.28 11.15
N SER A 119 6.64 3.49 11.77
CA SER A 119 6.28 2.46 12.73
C SER A 119 6.82 2.72 14.15
N ALA A 120 7.11 3.97 14.50
CA ALA A 120 7.55 4.32 15.86
C ALA A 120 6.44 4.14 16.90
N ASN A 121 5.17 4.35 16.52
CA ASN A 121 4.04 4.36 17.44
C ASN A 121 3.22 3.08 17.40
N PRO A 122 2.73 2.56 18.55
CA PRO A 122 1.71 1.51 18.61
C PRO A 122 0.49 1.80 17.71
N ILE A 123 0.02 3.06 17.69
CA ILE A 123 -0.95 3.58 16.73
C ILE A 123 -0.37 4.87 16.14
N GLY A 124 -0.05 4.87 14.84
CA GLY A 124 0.66 5.96 14.19
C GLY A 124 -0.26 7.03 13.61
N GLY A 125 -1.12 6.67 12.69
CA GLY A 125 -1.99 7.62 11.97
C GLY A 125 -2.48 7.08 10.64
N GLU A 126 -3.04 7.97 9.84
CA GLU A 126 -3.65 7.64 8.54
C GLU A 126 -2.60 7.47 7.44
N PHE A 127 -2.87 6.51 6.56
CA PHE A 127 -2.25 6.40 5.24
C PHE A 127 -3.20 6.94 4.17
N LEU A 128 -2.63 7.44 3.09
CA LEU A 128 -3.38 7.76 1.87
C LEU A 128 -2.87 6.98 0.66
N ALA A 129 -3.75 6.77 -0.32
CA ALA A 129 -3.39 6.27 -1.65
C ALA A 129 -3.40 7.43 -2.63
N MET A 130 -2.33 7.58 -3.41
CA MET A 130 -2.18 8.70 -4.35
C MET A 130 -1.43 8.32 -5.62
N LYS A 131 -1.56 9.16 -6.65
CA LYS A 131 -0.74 9.09 -7.85
C LYS A 131 0.66 9.65 -7.58
N THR A 132 1.67 9.02 -8.16
CA THR A 132 3.07 9.47 -8.05
C THR A 132 3.36 10.65 -8.96
N TYR A 133 2.56 10.87 -10.01
CA TYR A 133 2.72 11.96 -10.97
C TYR A 133 1.44 12.79 -11.10
N GLY A 134 1.58 14.06 -11.43
CA GLY A 134 0.46 14.97 -11.67
C GLY A 134 0.64 16.35 -11.04
N SER A 135 -0.41 16.93 -10.50
CA SER A 135 -0.42 18.25 -9.89
C SER A 135 0.59 18.39 -8.73
N PRO A 136 1.22 19.57 -8.53
CA PRO A 136 2.00 19.84 -7.32
C PRO A 136 1.14 19.89 -6.04
N ARG A 137 -0.17 19.97 -6.16
CA ARG A 137 -1.11 19.91 -5.03
C ARG A 137 -1.46 18.46 -4.73
N ILE A 138 -1.20 18.02 -3.50
CA ILE A 138 -1.43 16.64 -3.06
C ILE A 138 -2.90 16.22 -3.20
N ASP A 139 -3.84 17.10 -2.86
CA ASP A 139 -5.30 16.84 -2.94
C ASP A 139 -5.77 16.49 -4.37
N LYS A 140 -5.00 16.88 -5.40
CA LYS A 140 -5.29 16.54 -6.79
C LYS A 140 -4.72 15.19 -7.24
N ARG A 141 -3.87 14.58 -6.41
CA ARG A 141 -3.27 13.25 -6.68
C ARG A 141 -3.94 12.14 -5.88
N ILE A 142 -4.81 12.45 -4.93
CA ILE A 142 -5.42 11.46 -4.03
C ILE A 142 -6.34 10.52 -4.81
N ILE A 143 -6.13 9.22 -4.59
CA ILE A 143 -7.03 8.14 -5.01
C ILE A 143 -8.00 7.82 -3.88
N LYS A 144 -7.48 7.72 -2.63
CA LYS A 144 -8.26 7.41 -1.44
C LYS A 144 -7.59 7.98 -0.17
N SER A 145 -8.37 8.62 0.68
CA SER A 145 -7.95 9.11 2.01
C SER A 145 -9.14 9.11 2.97
N PRO A 146 -9.01 8.52 4.18
CA PRO A 146 -7.93 7.63 4.59
C PRO A 146 -7.96 6.29 3.81
N ALA A 147 -6.78 5.73 3.52
CA ALA A 147 -6.64 4.41 2.90
C ALA A 147 -6.47 3.30 3.95
N ALA A 148 -5.75 3.58 5.03
CA ALA A 148 -5.53 2.70 6.17
C ALA A 148 -5.20 3.50 7.43
N ILE A 149 -5.22 2.82 8.60
CA ILE A 149 -4.65 3.32 9.87
C ILE A 149 -3.44 2.45 10.22
N LYS A 150 -2.31 3.10 10.51
CA LYS A 150 -1.06 2.41 10.89
C LYS A 150 -1.08 1.97 12.34
N PHE A 151 -0.70 0.73 12.53
CA PHE A 151 -0.36 0.13 13.83
C PHE A 151 1.05 -0.45 13.75
N ALA A 152 1.76 -0.49 14.87
CA ALA A 152 3.05 -1.15 14.92
C ALA A 152 3.22 -1.98 16.19
N LEU A 153 3.76 -3.17 15.99
CA LEU A 153 4.17 -4.13 17.01
C LEU A 153 5.66 -4.43 16.85
N GLY A 154 6.20 -5.21 17.77
CA GLY A 154 7.58 -5.66 17.69
C GLY A 154 8.61 -4.67 18.22
N GLU A 155 9.72 -4.56 17.52
CA GLU A 155 10.90 -3.85 17.97
C GLU A 155 10.77 -2.33 17.88
N ASN A 156 10.17 -1.82 16.80
CA ASN A 156 10.21 -0.38 16.51
C ASN A 156 9.57 0.49 17.59
N PRO A 157 8.29 0.31 18.02
CA PRO A 157 7.73 1.12 19.09
C PRO A 157 8.45 0.91 20.41
N LYS A 158 8.84 -0.33 20.70
CA LYS A 158 9.56 -0.67 21.90
C LYS A 158 10.91 0.06 22.02
N LYS A 159 11.70 0.09 20.94
CA LYS A 159 13.00 0.78 20.90
C LYS A 159 12.83 2.30 20.98
N CYS A 160 11.91 2.85 20.17
CA CYS A 160 11.67 4.29 20.08
C CYS A 160 11.42 4.90 21.46
N TYR A 161 10.57 4.29 22.27
CA TYR A 161 10.20 4.81 23.58
C TYR A 161 11.15 4.39 24.69
N ASN A 162 11.80 3.23 24.60
CA ASN A 162 12.85 2.84 25.54
C ASN A 162 14.05 3.80 25.50
N ASP A 163 14.43 4.28 24.33
CA ASP A 163 15.53 5.24 24.16
C ASP A 163 15.24 6.61 24.81
N ARG A 164 14.01 6.81 25.31
CA ARG A 164 13.49 8.03 25.96
C ARG A 164 13.07 7.81 27.41
N ASP A 165 13.21 6.60 27.93
CA ASP A 165 12.67 6.20 29.24
C ASP A 165 11.16 6.38 29.37
N GLU A 166 10.42 6.18 28.25
CA GLU A 166 8.97 6.30 28.14
C GLU A 166 8.29 4.97 27.76
N THR A 167 6.97 4.88 27.92
CA THR A 167 6.19 3.70 27.52
C THR A 167 5.79 3.78 26.03
N PRO A 168 5.84 2.66 25.24
CA PRO A 168 6.08 1.27 25.66
C PRO A 168 7.56 0.87 25.58
N THR A 169 8.06 0.16 26.61
CA THR A 169 9.37 -0.49 26.58
C THR A 169 9.27 -2.01 26.40
N THR A 170 8.06 -2.53 26.32
CA THR A 170 7.77 -3.98 26.19
C THR A 170 6.68 -4.25 25.17
N ARG A 171 6.66 -5.46 24.57
CA ARG A 171 5.55 -5.94 23.74
C ARG A 171 4.21 -5.94 24.48
N LEU A 172 4.24 -6.19 25.80
CA LEU A 172 3.05 -6.13 26.66
C LEU A 172 2.44 -4.74 26.66
N ALA A 173 3.28 -3.70 26.90
CA ALA A 173 2.84 -2.31 26.93
C ALA A 173 2.37 -1.83 25.54
N THR A 174 3.06 -2.21 24.45
CA THR A 174 2.63 -1.90 23.08
C THR A 174 1.22 -2.42 22.81
N ALA A 175 0.97 -3.69 23.10
CA ALA A 175 -0.35 -4.29 22.90
C ALA A 175 -1.42 -3.70 23.84
N ALA A 176 -1.06 -3.33 25.06
CA ALA A 176 -1.97 -2.68 26.01
C ALA A 176 -2.42 -1.30 25.53
N LEU A 177 -1.50 -0.44 25.07
CA LEU A 177 -1.82 0.87 24.53
C LEU A 177 -2.76 0.80 23.32
N ILE A 178 -2.53 -0.16 22.42
CA ILE A 178 -3.42 -0.39 21.27
C ILE A 178 -4.82 -0.72 21.75
N ARG A 179 -4.96 -1.69 22.67
CA ARG A 179 -6.27 -2.11 23.21
C ARG A 179 -6.96 -0.98 23.94
N GLU A 180 -6.26 -0.27 24.80
CA GLU A 180 -6.79 0.85 25.56
C GLU A 180 -7.46 1.88 24.65
N GLN A 181 -6.75 2.32 23.60
CA GLN A 181 -7.28 3.31 22.67
C GLN A 181 -8.44 2.76 21.83
N LEU A 182 -8.38 1.49 21.39
CA LEU A 182 -9.48 0.86 20.65
C LEU A 182 -10.73 0.68 21.52
N TYR A 183 -10.59 0.29 22.79
CA TYR A 183 -11.72 0.23 23.73
C TYR A 183 -12.30 1.61 23.99
N LYS A 184 -11.45 2.63 24.17
CA LYS A 184 -11.89 4.02 24.35
C LYS A 184 -12.70 4.49 23.13
N ALA A 185 -12.19 4.28 21.92
CA ALA A 185 -12.87 4.63 20.67
C ALA A 185 -14.19 3.87 20.48
N LYS A 186 -14.23 2.58 20.86
CA LYS A 186 -15.45 1.75 20.77
C LYS A 186 -16.55 2.27 21.72
N ARG A 187 -16.19 2.65 22.95
CA ARG A 187 -17.12 3.25 23.92
C ARG A 187 -17.61 4.60 23.41
N TYR A 188 -16.69 5.49 23.03
CA TYR A 188 -17.01 6.79 22.46
C TYR A 188 -17.99 6.68 21.27
N MET A 189 -17.72 5.78 20.33
CA MET A 189 -18.62 5.54 19.20
C MET A 189 -20.01 5.08 19.64
N ALA A 190 -20.11 4.23 20.67
CA ALA A 190 -21.38 3.76 21.21
C ALA A 190 -22.16 4.91 21.86
N ASP A 191 -21.48 5.77 22.62
CA ASP A 191 -22.08 6.93 23.29
C ASP A 191 -22.62 7.95 22.27
N VAL A 192 -21.84 8.24 21.20
CA VAL A 192 -22.29 9.10 20.09
C VAL A 192 -23.51 8.51 19.37
N ILE A 193 -23.54 7.19 19.13
CA ILE A 193 -24.69 6.51 18.51
C ILE A 193 -25.92 6.61 19.43
N SER A 194 -25.74 6.37 20.73
CA SER A 194 -26.82 6.46 21.73
C SER A 194 -27.42 7.88 21.81
N TYR A 195 -26.52 8.88 21.86
CA TYR A 195 -26.96 10.30 21.84
C TYR A 195 -27.78 10.60 20.57
N ASN A 196 -27.26 10.27 19.39
CA ASN A 196 -27.96 10.53 18.13
C ASN A 196 -29.33 9.84 18.05
N ALA A 197 -29.49 8.68 18.70
CA ALA A 197 -30.75 7.96 18.76
C ALA A 197 -31.74 8.60 19.77
N SER A 198 -31.27 9.36 20.76
CA SER A 198 -32.09 10.03 21.79
C SER A 198 -32.52 11.44 21.41
N ILE A 199 -31.97 12.03 20.35
CA ILE A 199 -32.30 13.41 19.95
C ILE A 199 -33.83 13.56 19.72
N GLY A 200 -34.43 14.52 20.40
CA GLY A 200 -35.88 14.83 20.30
C GLY A 200 -36.79 13.85 21.05
N THR A 201 -36.26 12.96 21.89
CA THR A 201 -37.02 12.12 22.81
C THR A 201 -37.12 12.76 24.22
N GLU A 202 -38.00 12.24 25.07
CA GLU A 202 -38.09 12.68 26.48
C GLU A 202 -36.86 12.33 27.30
N GLU A 203 -36.03 11.36 26.82
CA GLU A 203 -34.83 10.89 27.47
C GLU A 203 -33.57 11.32 26.66
N GLU A 204 -33.56 12.55 26.13
CA GLU A 204 -32.41 13.05 25.37
C GLU A 204 -31.14 13.06 26.24
N GLY A 205 -30.15 12.32 25.78
CA GLY A 205 -28.85 12.19 26.45
C GLY A 205 -27.96 13.42 26.30
N THR A 206 -26.75 13.34 26.82
CA THR A 206 -25.71 14.35 26.63
C THR A 206 -24.76 13.95 25.53
N LEU A 207 -24.45 14.86 24.58
CA LEU A 207 -23.43 14.62 23.57
C LEU A 207 -22.05 14.41 24.26
N PRO A 208 -21.33 13.31 23.96
CA PRO A 208 -19.97 13.14 24.48
C PRO A 208 -19.04 14.27 24.04
N ASP A 209 -18.08 14.63 24.90
CA ASP A 209 -17.03 15.57 24.55
C ASP A 209 -16.25 15.05 23.33
N TYR A 210 -15.91 15.97 22.42
CA TYR A 210 -15.19 15.61 21.20
C TYR A 210 -13.79 15.07 21.52
N ASP A 211 -13.50 13.83 21.08
CA ASP A 211 -12.21 13.20 21.21
C ASP A 211 -11.65 12.87 19.80
N VAL A 212 -10.68 13.68 19.37
CA VAL A 212 -10.10 13.57 18.03
C VAL A 212 -9.44 12.21 17.75
N LYS A 213 -8.83 11.57 18.78
CA LYS A 213 -8.22 10.25 18.65
C LYS A 213 -9.27 9.16 18.47
N CYS A 214 -10.37 9.28 19.19
CA CYS A 214 -11.50 8.36 19.05
C CYS A 214 -12.19 8.52 17.68
N GLU A 215 -12.43 9.77 17.24
CA GLU A 215 -13.03 10.06 15.93
C GLU A 215 -12.22 9.47 14.79
N ALA A 216 -10.88 9.59 14.82
CA ALA A 216 -9.98 9.04 13.81
C ALA A 216 -10.09 7.51 13.68
N LEU A 217 -10.49 6.80 14.75
CA LEU A 217 -10.63 5.33 14.76
C LEU A 217 -12.05 4.86 14.39
N ILE A 218 -13.06 5.73 14.31
CA ILE A 218 -14.42 5.33 13.93
C ILE A 218 -14.48 4.69 12.54
N PRO A 219 -13.80 5.18 11.49
CA PRO A 219 -13.79 4.53 10.18
C PRO A 219 -13.20 3.10 10.22
N LEU A 220 -12.20 2.86 11.08
CA LEU A 220 -11.62 1.55 11.31
C LEU A 220 -12.63 0.59 11.98
N LEU A 221 -13.25 1.02 13.10
CA LEU A 221 -14.25 0.24 13.82
C LEU A 221 -15.51 -0.04 12.97
N LYS A 222 -15.84 0.86 12.03
CA LYS A 222 -16.89 0.66 11.02
C LYS A 222 -16.43 -0.12 9.80
N LYS A 223 -15.22 -0.69 9.79
CA LYS A 223 -14.65 -1.49 8.69
C LYS A 223 -14.57 -0.77 7.33
N LYS A 224 -14.59 0.57 7.33
CA LYS A 224 -14.45 1.40 6.12
C LYS A 224 -12.99 1.48 5.66
N VAL A 225 -12.05 1.39 6.59
CA VAL A 225 -10.60 1.31 6.35
C VAL A 225 -10.02 0.09 7.05
N LYS A 226 -8.82 -0.32 6.67
CA LYS A 226 -8.10 -1.45 7.26
C LYS A 226 -7.06 -0.98 8.26
N ALA A 227 -6.79 -1.79 9.28
CA ALA A 227 -5.61 -1.67 10.12
C ALA A 227 -4.39 -2.21 9.37
N HIS A 228 -3.33 -1.44 9.22
CA HIS A 228 -2.04 -1.88 8.71
C HIS A 228 -1.10 -2.15 9.87
N PHE A 229 -0.93 -3.41 10.25
CA PHE A 229 -0.06 -3.83 11.36
C PHE A 229 1.36 -4.11 10.87
N HIS A 230 2.30 -3.22 11.20
CA HIS A 230 3.72 -3.51 11.11
C HIS A 230 4.08 -4.63 12.09
N CYS A 231 4.55 -5.75 11.58
CA CYS A 231 4.99 -6.90 12.35
C CYS A 231 5.90 -7.80 11.52
N HIS A 232 7.01 -8.26 12.10
CA HIS A 232 8.00 -9.10 11.43
C HIS A 232 7.97 -10.54 11.93
N ARG A 233 8.03 -10.72 13.27
CA ARG A 233 8.15 -12.02 13.93
C ARG A 233 6.78 -12.70 14.06
N ALA A 234 6.79 -14.01 14.09
CA ALA A 234 5.58 -14.83 14.24
C ALA A 234 4.76 -14.47 15.49
N ASP A 235 5.42 -14.24 16.63
CA ASP A 235 4.74 -13.86 17.89
C ASP A 235 4.08 -12.48 17.82
N ASP A 236 4.68 -11.51 17.12
CA ASP A 236 4.10 -10.19 16.87
C ASP A 236 2.96 -10.28 15.83
N ILE A 237 3.11 -11.10 14.79
CA ILE A 237 2.07 -11.39 13.80
C ILE A 237 0.81 -11.97 14.49
N PHE A 238 0.96 -12.98 15.34
CA PHE A 238 -0.17 -13.54 16.09
C PHE A 238 -0.76 -12.53 17.09
N THR A 239 0.03 -11.61 17.61
CA THR A 239 -0.50 -10.52 18.46
C THR A 239 -1.35 -9.55 17.65
N ALA A 240 -0.92 -9.18 16.42
CA ALA A 240 -1.72 -8.37 15.50
C ALA A 240 -3.05 -9.05 15.18
N ILE A 241 -3.03 -10.34 14.86
CA ILE A 241 -4.24 -11.14 14.56
C ILE A 241 -5.19 -11.13 15.76
N ARG A 242 -4.71 -11.47 16.97
CA ARG A 242 -5.56 -11.49 18.18
C ARG A 242 -6.20 -10.12 18.45
N ILE A 243 -5.47 -9.01 18.27
CA ILE A 243 -6.04 -7.68 18.43
C ILE A 243 -7.09 -7.39 17.36
N ALA A 244 -6.80 -7.73 16.10
CA ALA A 244 -7.74 -7.51 15.02
C ALA A 244 -9.03 -8.31 15.20
N GLU A 245 -8.95 -9.56 15.65
CA GLU A 245 -10.10 -10.42 15.94
C GLU A 245 -10.90 -9.92 17.16
N GLU A 246 -10.22 -9.50 18.24
CA GLU A 246 -10.85 -8.97 19.47
C GLU A 246 -11.74 -7.73 19.17
N PHE A 247 -11.34 -6.90 18.22
CA PHE A 247 -12.07 -5.70 17.82
C PHE A 247 -12.83 -5.85 16.49
N ASP A 248 -12.84 -7.04 15.89
CA ASP A 248 -13.50 -7.34 14.61
C ASP A 248 -13.06 -6.38 13.49
N LEU A 249 -11.73 -6.14 13.38
CA LEU A 249 -11.14 -5.23 12.40
C LEU A 249 -10.87 -5.94 11.07
N LYS A 250 -11.00 -5.19 9.97
CA LYS A 250 -10.31 -5.55 8.72
C LYS A 250 -8.84 -5.15 8.84
N TYR A 251 -7.92 -6.05 8.50
CA TYR A 251 -6.50 -5.78 8.71
C TYR A 251 -5.61 -6.31 7.58
N VAL A 252 -4.39 -5.84 7.56
CA VAL A 252 -3.30 -6.24 6.67
C VAL A 252 -2.03 -6.39 7.52
N LEU A 253 -1.30 -7.47 7.35
CA LEU A 253 -0.01 -7.71 7.99
C LEU A 253 1.09 -7.10 7.11
N ILE A 254 1.77 -6.09 7.63
CA ILE A 254 2.84 -5.41 6.91
C ILE A 254 4.18 -6.04 7.29
N HIS A 255 5.02 -6.24 6.29
CA HIS A 255 6.28 -6.98 6.31
C HIS A 255 6.10 -8.49 6.46
N ALA A 256 5.44 -8.95 7.52
CA ALA A 256 5.21 -10.37 7.78
C ALA A 256 6.45 -11.25 7.45
N THR A 257 7.63 -10.84 7.93
CA THR A 257 8.92 -11.43 7.56
C THR A 257 8.99 -12.93 7.87
N GLU A 258 8.39 -13.36 8.98
CA GLU A 258 8.26 -14.77 9.34
C GLU A 258 6.95 -15.40 8.86
N GLY A 259 6.15 -14.70 8.04
CA GLY A 259 4.84 -15.17 7.58
C GLY A 259 4.88 -16.50 6.82
N GLY A 260 5.90 -16.71 5.99
CA GLY A 260 6.08 -17.98 5.27
C GLY A 260 6.46 -19.16 6.16
N LEU A 261 6.91 -18.93 7.40
CA LEU A 261 7.19 -19.99 8.39
C LEU A 261 5.92 -20.46 9.12
N ILE A 262 4.88 -19.63 9.13
CA ILE A 262 3.59 -19.86 9.79
C ILE A 262 2.44 -19.77 8.78
N ALA A 263 2.71 -20.16 7.54
CA ALA A 263 1.76 -19.96 6.44
C ALA A 263 0.48 -20.76 6.59
N ASP A 264 0.53 -21.92 7.22
CA ASP A 264 -0.65 -22.75 7.48
C ASP A 264 -1.61 -22.05 8.46
N GLU A 265 -1.07 -21.51 9.55
CA GLU A 265 -1.83 -20.74 10.54
C GLU A 265 -2.39 -19.43 9.94
N LEU A 266 -1.61 -18.74 9.13
CA LEU A 266 -2.08 -17.50 8.45
C LEU A 266 -3.23 -17.78 7.49
N LYS A 267 -3.20 -18.91 6.79
CA LYS A 267 -4.28 -19.30 5.87
C LYS A 267 -5.62 -19.42 6.58
N GLU A 268 -5.64 -19.94 7.80
CA GLU A 268 -6.88 -20.12 8.59
C GLU A 268 -7.54 -18.78 8.93
N THR A 269 -6.76 -17.69 9.03
CA THR A 269 -7.27 -16.36 9.38
C THR A 269 -7.88 -15.60 8.20
N GLY A 270 -7.62 -16.02 6.97
CA GLY A 270 -8.03 -15.29 5.76
C GLY A 270 -7.36 -13.92 5.59
N CYS A 271 -6.26 -13.67 6.30
CA CYS A 271 -5.52 -12.41 6.22
C CYS A 271 -4.86 -12.20 4.86
N CYS A 272 -4.44 -10.97 4.59
CA CYS A 272 -3.53 -10.64 3.51
C CYS A 272 -2.25 -9.98 4.05
N CYS A 273 -1.16 -10.11 3.31
CA CYS A 273 0.15 -9.59 3.67
C CYS A 273 0.65 -8.55 2.67
N VAL A 274 1.43 -7.59 3.15
CA VAL A 274 2.29 -6.74 2.31
C VAL A 274 3.72 -7.01 2.73
N ILE A 275 4.49 -7.69 1.88
CA ILE A 275 5.82 -8.16 2.21
C ILE A 275 6.91 -7.26 1.62
N GLY A 276 7.95 -7.03 2.37
CA GLY A 276 9.08 -6.17 2.00
C GLY A 276 9.59 -5.39 3.22
N PRO A 277 10.65 -4.59 3.05
CA PRO A 277 11.46 -4.48 1.83
C PRO A 277 12.18 -5.79 1.51
N ILE A 278 12.22 -6.15 0.22
CA ILE A 278 12.85 -7.41 -0.22
C ILE A 278 14.37 -7.23 -0.39
N ILE A 279 14.76 -6.07 -0.93
CA ILE A 279 16.17 -5.69 -1.14
C ILE A 279 16.63 -4.88 0.08
N ALA A 280 16.89 -5.58 1.17
CA ALA A 280 17.36 -4.99 2.43
C ALA A 280 18.20 -6.01 3.21
N ASP A 281 19.01 -5.52 4.15
CA ASP A 281 19.80 -6.37 5.04
C ASP A 281 19.05 -6.69 6.34
N ARG A 282 19.53 -7.72 7.05
CA ARG A 282 19.07 -8.11 8.39
C ARG A 282 19.64 -7.18 9.47
N CYS A 283 19.32 -5.90 9.38
CA CYS A 283 19.91 -4.86 10.23
C CYS A 283 19.41 -4.86 11.69
N LYS A 284 18.38 -5.65 12.02
CA LYS A 284 17.81 -5.75 13.36
C LYS A 284 17.33 -7.18 13.67
N PRO A 285 17.25 -7.58 14.98
CA PRO A 285 16.93 -8.95 15.41
C PRO A 285 15.61 -9.51 14.82
N GLU A 286 14.58 -8.71 14.63
CA GLU A 286 13.31 -9.17 14.09
C GLU A 286 13.37 -9.53 12.59
N LEU A 287 14.44 -9.15 11.88
CA LEU A 287 14.70 -9.50 10.48
C LEU A 287 15.54 -10.76 10.29
N ARG A 288 15.95 -11.44 11.38
CA ARG A 288 16.86 -12.60 11.31
C ARG A 288 16.40 -13.71 10.37
N GLN A 289 15.08 -13.88 10.17
CA GLN A 289 14.48 -14.89 9.30
C GLN A 289 14.10 -14.34 7.92
N GLN A 290 14.52 -13.12 7.59
CA GLN A 290 14.25 -12.54 6.27
C GLN A 290 14.83 -13.42 5.16
N THR A 291 13.97 -13.76 4.18
CA THR A 291 14.33 -14.59 3.02
C THR A 291 13.54 -14.16 1.81
N ILE A 292 14.20 -14.28 0.63
CA ILE A 292 13.54 -14.04 -0.67
C ILE A 292 12.48 -15.08 -1.02
N GLU A 293 12.43 -16.20 -0.30
CA GLU A 293 11.47 -17.29 -0.51
C GLU A 293 10.11 -17.01 0.16
N ASN A 294 9.99 -15.98 1.01
CA ASN A 294 8.78 -15.69 1.78
C ASN A 294 7.56 -15.55 0.86
N ALA A 295 7.71 -14.80 -0.25
CA ALA A 295 6.66 -14.62 -1.27
C ALA A 295 6.17 -15.95 -1.86
N ALA A 296 7.10 -16.83 -2.24
CA ALA A 296 6.77 -18.13 -2.82
C ALA A 296 6.04 -19.03 -1.80
N ARG A 297 6.42 -18.97 -0.52
CA ARG A 297 5.77 -19.74 0.56
C ARG A 297 4.34 -19.25 0.80
N LEU A 298 4.12 -17.94 0.88
CA LEU A 298 2.78 -17.36 1.01
C LEU A 298 1.90 -17.71 -0.19
N ASN A 299 2.46 -17.59 -1.42
CA ASN A 299 1.74 -17.95 -2.64
C ASN A 299 1.32 -19.42 -2.64
N LYS A 300 2.24 -20.34 -2.28
CA LYS A 300 1.96 -21.77 -2.19
C LYS A 300 0.85 -22.09 -1.19
N ALA A 301 0.77 -21.36 -0.09
CA ALA A 301 -0.29 -21.50 0.90
C ALA A 301 -1.63 -20.88 0.44
N GLY A 302 -1.64 -20.10 -0.64
CA GLY A 302 -2.82 -19.39 -1.14
C GLY A 302 -3.17 -18.13 -0.35
N ILE A 303 -2.20 -17.54 0.36
CA ILE A 303 -2.38 -16.29 1.11
C ILE A 303 -2.22 -15.13 0.14
N PRO A 304 -3.22 -14.21 0.04
CA PRO A 304 -3.09 -13.01 -0.78
C PRO A 304 -1.98 -12.10 -0.26
N PHE A 305 -1.11 -11.64 -1.16
CA PHE A 305 -0.04 -10.73 -0.76
C PHE A 305 0.29 -9.70 -1.85
N ALA A 306 0.94 -8.61 -1.44
CA ALA A 306 1.61 -7.64 -2.29
C ALA A 306 3.08 -7.49 -1.87
N ILE A 307 3.90 -6.96 -2.76
CA ILE A 307 5.30 -6.61 -2.51
C ILE A 307 5.38 -5.10 -2.33
N CYS A 308 6.14 -4.63 -1.32
CA CYS A 308 6.41 -3.22 -1.08
C CYS A 308 7.91 -2.94 -1.03
N THR A 309 8.27 -1.67 -1.20
CA THR A 309 9.63 -1.18 -1.01
C THR A 309 9.88 -0.68 0.40
N ASP A 310 8.81 -0.30 1.11
CA ASP A 310 8.94 0.40 2.40
C ASP A 310 9.82 1.66 2.26
N HIS A 311 9.70 2.34 1.09
CA HIS A 311 10.55 3.52 0.80
C HIS A 311 10.60 4.46 2.01
N PRO A 312 11.78 4.90 2.46
CA PRO A 312 13.08 4.87 1.78
C PRO A 312 13.97 3.65 2.04
N GLU A 313 13.52 2.61 2.77
CA GLU A 313 14.32 1.40 3.05
C GLU A 313 14.84 0.72 1.76
N THR A 314 13.98 0.57 0.75
CA THR A 314 14.35 0.32 -0.63
C THR A 314 13.83 1.46 -1.48
N PRO A 315 14.65 2.14 -2.30
CA PRO A 315 14.16 3.20 -3.17
C PRO A 315 13.03 2.70 -4.08
N ILE A 316 11.94 3.48 -4.15
CA ILE A 316 10.67 3.08 -4.77
C ILE A 316 10.78 2.63 -6.23
N GLN A 317 11.71 3.21 -7.00
CA GLN A 317 11.96 2.84 -8.39
C GLN A 317 12.42 1.39 -8.57
N TYR A 318 12.83 0.72 -7.49
CA TYR A 318 13.24 -0.69 -7.49
C TYR A 318 12.12 -1.66 -7.11
N LEU A 319 10.85 -1.24 -7.08
CA LEU A 319 9.71 -2.13 -6.84
C LEU A 319 9.65 -3.29 -7.85
N PRO A 320 9.81 -3.07 -9.19
CA PRO A 320 9.83 -4.17 -10.15
C PRO A 320 11.00 -5.14 -9.92
N LEU A 321 12.17 -4.61 -9.56
CA LEU A 321 13.34 -5.43 -9.22
C LEU A 321 13.12 -6.25 -7.94
N SER A 322 12.43 -5.69 -6.94
CA SER A 322 12.05 -6.41 -5.71
C SER A 322 11.17 -7.62 -6.03
N ALA A 323 10.22 -7.46 -6.96
CA ALA A 323 9.42 -8.58 -7.47
C ALA A 323 10.29 -9.61 -8.22
N GLY A 324 11.29 -9.17 -9.00
CA GLY A 324 12.28 -10.01 -9.65
C GLY A 324 13.10 -10.86 -8.66
N VAL A 325 13.48 -10.28 -7.52
CA VAL A 325 14.17 -11.02 -6.45
C VAL A 325 13.25 -12.08 -5.83
N CYS A 326 11.94 -11.83 -5.71
CA CYS A 326 10.97 -12.84 -5.28
C CYS A 326 10.84 -13.97 -6.32
N ILE A 327 10.92 -13.69 -7.63
CA ILE A 327 10.96 -14.72 -8.68
C ILE A 327 12.20 -15.61 -8.51
N LYS A 328 13.36 -15.02 -8.24
CA LYS A 328 14.58 -15.77 -7.89
C LYS A 328 14.37 -16.64 -6.65
N GLY A 329 13.53 -16.23 -5.71
CA GLY A 329 13.09 -16.98 -4.52
C GLY A 329 12.05 -18.07 -4.79
N GLY A 330 11.68 -18.31 -6.06
CA GLY A 330 10.75 -19.38 -6.46
C GLY A 330 9.29 -18.91 -6.67
N LEU A 331 9.02 -17.60 -6.65
CA LEU A 331 7.69 -17.08 -6.99
C LEU A 331 7.47 -17.16 -8.51
N ASP A 332 6.26 -17.54 -8.94
CA ASP A 332 5.85 -17.48 -10.34
C ASP A 332 5.88 -16.04 -10.87
N LYS A 333 6.28 -15.86 -12.13
CA LYS A 333 6.43 -14.54 -12.78
C LYS A 333 5.11 -13.76 -12.83
N TYR A 334 4.00 -14.43 -13.12
CA TYR A 334 2.70 -13.80 -13.23
C TYR A 334 2.16 -13.42 -11.85
N GLU A 335 2.42 -14.26 -10.83
CA GLU A 335 2.08 -13.95 -9.44
C GLU A 335 2.94 -12.79 -8.90
N ALA A 336 4.21 -12.69 -9.29
CA ALA A 336 5.06 -11.56 -8.97
C ALA A 336 4.54 -10.25 -9.59
N LEU A 337 4.07 -10.30 -10.84
CA LEU A 337 3.42 -9.13 -11.48
C LEU A 337 2.11 -8.76 -10.78
N LYS A 338 1.28 -9.73 -10.41
CA LYS A 338 0.08 -9.47 -9.60
C LYS A 338 0.42 -8.79 -8.28
N ALA A 339 1.51 -9.19 -7.65
CA ALA A 339 1.93 -8.69 -6.35
C ALA A 339 2.39 -7.22 -6.35
N ILE A 340 2.61 -6.62 -7.52
CA ILE A 340 2.94 -5.19 -7.70
C ILE A 340 1.91 -4.44 -8.57
N THR A 341 0.76 -5.04 -8.87
CA THR A 341 -0.31 -4.45 -9.69
C THR A 341 -1.69 -4.66 -9.06
N VAL A 342 -2.38 -5.73 -9.41
CA VAL A 342 -3.78 -5.99 -9.00
C VAL A 342 -3.91 -6.32 -7.51
N ASN A 343 -2.96 -7.05 -6.92
CA ASN A 343 -3.04 -7.41 -5.51
C ASN A 343 -2.92 -6.17 -4.59
N PRO A 344 -1.89 -5.29 -4.75
CA PRO A 344 -1.82 -4.06 -3.96
C PRO A 344 -3.04 -3.16 -4.16
N ALA A 345 -3.60 -3.08 -5.38
CA ALA A 345 -4.83 -2.32 -5.62
C ALA A 345 -6.01 -2.86 -4.80
N LYS A 346 -6.22 -4.18 -4.77
CA LYS A 346 -7.26 -4.85 -3.97
C LYS A 346 -7.02 -4.71 -2.45
N ILE A 347 -5.77 -4.84 -2.01
CA ILE A 347 -5.41 -4.67 -0.60
C ILE A 347 -5.71 -3.25 -0.13
N ALA A 348 -5.39 -2.25 -0.95
CA ALA A 348 -5.67 -0.84 -0.67
C ALA A 348 -7.15 -0.45 -0.87
N GLY A 349 -7.92 -1.26 -1.61
CA GLY A 349 -9.31 -0.95 -1.98
C GLY A 349 -9.39 0.24 -2.93
N ILE A 350 -8.57 0.19 -4.00
CA ILE A 350 -8.51 1.16 -5.12
C ILE A 350 -8.54 0.44 -6.47
N ASP A 351 -8.91 -0.83 -6.47
CA ASP A 351 -8.93 -1.70 -7.66
C ASP A 351 -10.07 -1.37 -8.64
N ASP A 352 -11.01 -0.54 -8.26
CA ASP A 352 -11.99 0.09 -9.14
C ASP A 352 -11.35 1.12 -10.09
N ARG A 353 -10.18 1.67 -9.73
CA ARG A 353 -9.48 2.70 -10.50
C ARG A 353 -8.22 2.23 -11.19
N VAL A 354 -7.39 1.42 -10.52
CA VAL A 354 -6.03 1.06 -10.96
C VAL A 354 -5.74 -0.44 -10.80
N GLY A 355 -4.57 -0.90 -11.20
CA GLY A 355 -4.05 -2.25 -10.96
C GLY A 355 -4.31 -3.25 -12.08
N SER A 356 -5.15 -2.94 -13.06
CA SER A 356 -5.37 -3.77 -14.26
C SER A 356 -5.72 -2.92 -15.47
N ILE A 357 -5.51 -3.46 -16.68
CA ILE A 357 -5.86 -2.82 -17.95
C ILE A 357 -7.27 -3.24 -18.32
N GLU A 358 -8.26 -2.50 -17.85
CA GLU A 358 -9.68 -2.74 -18.08
C GLU A 358 -10.40 -1.44 -18.41
N LYS A 359 -11.44 -1.56 -19.24
CA LYS A 359 -12.26 -0.41 -19.64
C LYS A 359 -12.81 0.33 -18.43
N GLY A 360 -12.63 1.65 -18.43
CA GLY A 360 -13.12 2.57 -17.38
C GLY A 360 -12.11 2.87 -16.28
N LYS A 361 -11.07 2.06 -16.12
CA LYS A 361 -9.99 2.34 -15.16
C LYS A 361 -9.09 3.48 -15.65
N ASP A 362 -8.32 4.04 -14.74
CA ASP A 362 -7.33 5.07 -15.03
C ASP A 362 -6.29 4.53 -16.02
N ALA A 363 -5.90 5.35 -16.99
CA ALA A 363 -4.88 4.96 -17.95
C ALA A 363 -3.47 5.13 -17.35
N ASP A 364 -3.18 4.29 -16.35
CA ASP A 364 -1.88 4.10 -15.75
C ASP A 364 -1.22 2.89 -16.43
N LEU A 365 -0.27 3.16 -17.32
CA LEU A 365 0.29 2.14 -18.21
C LEU A 365 1.82 2.26 -18.26
N VAL A 366 2.50 1.11 -18.36
CA VAL A 366 3.97 1.03 -18.47
C VAL A 366 4.32 0.15 -19.66
N LEU A 367 4.89 0.74 -20.71
CA LEU A 367 5.43 0.03 -21.85
C LEU A 367 6.93 -0.21 -21.60
N MET A 368 7.37 -1.49 -21.58
CA MET A 368 8.74 -1.86 -21.26
C MET A 368 9.37 -2.65 -22.39
N ASP A 369 10.66 -2.36 -22.67
CA ASP A 369 11.47 -3.01 -23.70
C ASP A 369 11.79 -4.48 -23.39
N ARG A 370 11.62 -4.90 -22.13
CA ARG A 370 11.91 -6.23 -21.60
C ARG A 370 10.88 -6.65 -20.57
N GLU A 371 11.06 -7.81 -19.98
CA GLU A 371 10.28 -8.24 -18.81
C GLU A 371 10.49 -7.29 -17.63
N PHE A 372 9.42 -6.97 -16.89
CA PHE A 372 9.43 -5.98 -15.81
C PHE A 372 10.50 -6.22 -14.72
N TYR A 373 10.89 -7.47 -14.54
CA TYR A 373 11.87 -7.90 -13.53
C TYR A 373 13.32 -7.96 -14.02
N ASP A 374 13.57 -7.70 -15.30
CA ASP A 374 14.94 -7.65 -15.83
C ASP A 374 15.65 -6.39 -15.31
N VAL A 375 16.83 -6.57 -14.72
CA VAL A 375 17.62 -5.45 -14.17
C VAL A 375 18.00 -4.40 -15.23
N LEU A 376 18.03 -4.79 -16.50
CA LEU A 376 18.32 -3.91 -17.62
C LEU A 376 17.05 -3.33 -18.27
N ALA A 377 15.86 -3.73 -17.81
CA ALA A 377 14.60 -3.23 -18.36
C ALA A 377 14.45 -1.73 -18.13
N LYS A 378 13.93 -1.05 -19.15
CA LYS A 378 13.62 0.38 -19.08
C LYS A 378 12.19 0.61 -19.55
N PRO A 379 11.41 1.42 -18.85
CA PRO A 379 10.17 1.91 -19.39
C PRO A 379 10.46 2.73 -20.67
N VAL A 380 9.88 2.30 -21.78
CA VAL A 380 9.88 3.04 -23.06
C VAL A 380 8.90 4.20 -22.96
N MET A 381 7.76 3.93 -22.28
CA MET A 381 6.73 4.92 -22.02
C MET A 381 6.04 4.60 -20.70
N VAL A 382 5.70 5.64 -19.96
CA VAL A 382 4.84 5.59 -18.78
C VAL A 382 3.71 6.58 -18.93
N LEU A 383 2.49 6.14 -18.69
CA LEU A 383 1.31 6.98 -18.55
C LEU A 383 0.81 6.98 -17.10
N SER A 384 0.42 8.13 -16.61
CA SER A 384 -0.33 8.31 -15.37
C SER A 384 -1.56 9.16 -15.65
N ASP A 385 -2.75 8.64 -15.37
CA ASP A 385 -4.03 9.25 -15.76
C ASP A 385 -4.05 9.67 -17.26
N GLY A 386 -3.45 8.86 -18.14
CA GLY A 386 -3.35 9.10 -19.58
C GLY A 386 -2.35 10.19 -19.99
N ASN A 387 -1.63 10.79 -19.04
CA ASN A 387 -0.57 11.78 -19.32
C ASN A 387 0.79 11.08 -19.42
N ILE A 388 1.58 11.47 -20.40
CA ILE A 388 2.94 10.93 -20.58
C ILE A 388 3.84 11.46 -19.48
N VAL A 389 4.46 10.57 -18.72
CA VAL A 389 5.49 10.86 -17.71
C VAL A 389 6.87 10.75 -18.34
N ARG A 390 7.03 9.74 -19.19
CA ARG A 390 8.25 9.41 -19.92
C ARG A 390 7.90 8.92 -21.32
#